data_6c9b42585237963ddb1f6da075f884ac
#
_entry.id   6c9b42585237963ddb1f6da075f884ac
#
_cell.length_a   1.000
_cell.length_b   1.000
_cell.length_c   1.000
_cell.angle_alpha   90.00
_cell.angle_beta   90.00
_cell.angle_gamma   90.00
#
_symmetry.space_group_name_H-M   'P 1'
#
loop_
_entity.id
_entity.type
_entity.pdbx_description
1 polymer ?
#
loop_
_entity_poly.entity_id
_entity_poly.type
_entity_poly.pdbx_seq_one_letter_code
_entity_poly.pdbx_strand_id
1 'polypeptide(L)'
;MNILKQIPLFIVLVAPLLLVGQTTETNAEQEIDSTNFYYIIKGDSIPRGFINLEEVVLLNALKFTSKENRKRYLILRRKTRKVYPYAKLAAERLTVMSGRLKTIEKTRDKKKYTKRVQKYIEEEFTEKLKKFTRTEGQILAKLIERQTGKTAFDLVKELRSGWKAFWYNATANIFDISLKEEYDPYVNIEDYLIEDILERSFQENILERQASAFPIDFLELTAYWNKKSKE
;
A
#
# COMPACT_ATOMS: atom_id res chain seq x y z
N MET A 1 -29.59 6.72 -71.69
CA MET A 1 -29.82 5.38 -72.24
C MET A 1 -28.53 4.60 -72.06
N ASN A 2 -28.51 3.54 -71.31
CA ASN A 2 -27.38 2.64 -70.96
C ASN A 2 -26.53 2.95 -69.72
N ILE A 3 -27.13 3.35 -68.62
CA ILE A 3 -26.44 3.39 -67.33
C ILE A 3 -26.64 2.05 -66.57
N LEU A 4 -27.56 1.19 -66.96
CA LEU A 4 -27.95 -0.03 -66.24
C LEU A 4 -27.05 -1.26 -66.56
N LYS A 5 -26.16 -1.19 -67.56
CA LYS A 5 -25.28 -2.32 -67.93
C LYS A 5 -23.88 -2.31 -67.29
N GLN A 6 -23.52 -1.25 -66.58
CA GLN A 6 -22.18 -1.16 -65.97
C GLN A 6 -22.14 -1.51 -64.48
N ILE A 7 -23.29 -1.57 -63.81
CA ILE A 7 -23.39 -1.85 -62.37
C ILE A 7 -22.94 -3.29 -62.01
N PRO A 8 -23.29 -4.34 -62.74
CA PRO A 8 -22.87 -5.70 -62.39
C PRO A 8 -21.36 -5.94 -62.56
N LEU A 9 -20.71 -5.22 -63.47
CA LEU A 9 -19.24 -5.42 -63.68
C LEU A 9 -18.42 -4.84 -62.51
N PHE A 10 -18.91 -3.76 -61.90
CA PHE A 10 -18.24 -3.12 -60.77
C PHE A 10 -18.37 -3.94 -59.48
N ILE A 11 -19.50 -4.63 -59.31
CA ILE A 11 -19.73 -5.49 -58.17
C ILE A 11 -18.84 -6.76 -58.22
N VAL A 12 -18.62 -7.30 -59.39
CA VAL A 12 -17.72 -8.47 -59.60
C VAL A 12 -16.27 -8.12 -59.40
N LEU A 13 -15.83 -6.87 -59.69
CA LEU A 13 -14.46 -6.43 -59.54
C LEU A 13 -14.09 -6.07 -58.06
N VAL A 14 -15.08 -5.65 -57.29
CA VAL A 14 -14.86 -5.25 -55.86
C VAL A 14 -15.00 -6.45 -54.88
N ALA A 15 -15.71 -7.52 -55.27
CA ALA A 15 -15.90 -8.71 -54.46
C ALA A 15 -14.59 -9.42 -54.05
N PRO A 16 -13.55 -9.54 -54.91
CA PRO A 16 -12.29 -10.17 -54.47
C PRO A 16 -11.44 -9.31 -53.57
N LEU A 17 -11.67 -7.97 -53.46
CA LEU A 17 -10.86 -7.09 -52.61
C LEU A 17 -11.31 -7.16 -51.14
N LEU A 18 -12.50 -7.67 -50.83
CA LEU A 18 -12.97 -7.81 -49.45
C LEU A 18 -12.58 -9.16 -48.80
N LEU A 19 -11.99 -10.07 -49.55
CA LEU A 19 -11.56 -11.39 -49.08
C LEU A 19 -10.12 -11.49 -48.59
N VAL A 20 -9.33 -10.40 -48.67
CA VAL A 20 -7.91 -10.39 -48.25
C VAL A 20 -7.72 -9.79 -46.83
N GLY A 21 -8.81 -9.47 -46.15
CA GLY A 21 -8.76 -8.80 -44.83
C GLY A 21 -8.92 -9.69 -43.61
N GLN A 22 -8.94 -11.01 -43.74
CA GLN A 22 -8.87 -11.92 -42.59
C GLN A 22 -7.44 -12.49 -42.48
N THR A 23 -6.52 -11.68 -41.98
CA THR A 23 -5.41 -12.24 -41.22
C THR A 23 -6.02 -12.87 -40.00
N THR A 24 -6.25 -14.15 -40.06
CA THR A 24 -6.26 -14.98 -38.86
C THR A 24 -4.96 -14.67 -38.14
N GLU A 25 -5.03 -13.85 -37.08
CA GLU A 25 -4.06 -13.98 -36.01
C GLU A 25 -4.18 -15.44 -35.57
N THR A 26 -3.35 -16.27 -36.15
CA THR A 26 -2.98 -17.53 -35.55
C THR A 26 -2.37 -17.09 -34.23
N ASN A 27 -3.17 -17.02 -33.16
CA ASN A 27 -2.63 -17.25 -31.85
C ASN A 27 -1.87 -18.56 -32.04
N ALA A 28 -0.55 -18.45 -32.14
CA ALA A 28 0.31 -19.55 -31.82
C ALA A 28 -0.04 -19.88 -30.37
N GLU A 29 -1.08 -20.67 -30.17
CA GLU A 29 -1.13 -21.54 -29.01
C GLU A 29 0.23 -22.26 -29.09
N GLN A 30 1.17 -21.76 -28.31
CA GLN A 30 2.31 -22.57 -27.93
C GLN A 30 1.66 -23.85 -27.44
N GLU A 31 1.73 -24.92 -28.25
CA GLU A 31 1.49 -26.26 -27.77
C GLU A 31 2.42 -26.39 -26.57
N ILE A 32 1.86 -26.16 -25.40
CA ILE A 32 2.52 -26.38 -24.13
C ILE A 32 2.68 -27.89 -24.14
N ASP A 33 3.90 -28.34 -24.48
CA ASP A 33 4.27 -29.74 -24.46
C ASP A 33 4.01 -30.26 -23.04
N SER A 34 2.81 -30.80 -22.85
CA SER A 34 2.31 -31.27 -21.55
C SER A 34 3.19 -32.37 -20.96
N THR A 35 4.00 -33.04 -21.77
CA THR A 35 4.94 -34.08 -21.31
C THR A 35 6.10 -33.54 -20.48
N ASN A 36 6.43 -32.26 -20.62
CA ASN A 36 7.49 -31.62 -19.85
C ASN A 36 7.03 -31.06 -18.49
N PHE A 37 5.73 -31.08 -18.21
CA PHE A 37 5.17 -30.54 -16.96
C PHE A 37 4.99 -31.57 -15.84
N TYR A 38 5.23 -32.86 -16.09
CA TYR A 38 5.00 -33.92 -15.10
C TYR A 38 6.22 -34.84 -14.96
N TYR A 39 6.51 -35.20 -13.72
CA TYR A 39 7.35 -36.38 -13.42
C TYR A 39 6.45 -37.59 -13.27
N ILE A 40 6.77 -38.69 -13.95
CA ILE A 40 6.09 -39.97 -13.77
C ILE A 40 6.91 -40.81 -12.79
N ILE A 41 6.37 -41.03 -11.58
CA ILE A 41 6.99 -41.87 -10.57
C ILE A 41 6.04 -43.01 -10.23
N LYS A 42 6.44 -44.22 -10.58
CA LYS A 42 5.65 -45.48 -10.36
C LYS A 42 4.22 -45.41 -10.90
N GLY A 43 4.00 -44.73 -12.03
CA GLY A 43 2.70 -44.62 -12.70
C GLY A 43 1.84 -43.46 -12.18
N ASP A 44 2.34 -42.66 -11.24
CA ASP A 44 1.70 -41.45 -10.78
C ASP A 44 2.36 -40.22 -11.43
N SER A 45 1.56 -39.23 -11.85
CA SER A 45 2.05 -38.03 -12.52
C SER A 45 2.12 -36.87 -11.55
N ILE A 46 3.32 -36.38 -11.23
CA ILE A 46 3.56 -35.24 -10.34
C ILE A 46 3.88 -34.00 -11.20
N PRO A 47 3.13 -32.88 -11.06
CA PRO A 47 3.40 -31.69 -11.85
C PRO A 47 4.83 -31.17 -11.58
N ARG A 48 5.55 -30.83 -12.65
CA ARG A 48 6.86 -30.17 -12.61
C ARG A 48 6.78 -28.68 -12.25
N GLY A 49 5.57 -28.10 -12.28
CA GLY A 49 5.36 -26.69 -11.98
C GLY A 49 5.59 -26.42 -10.50
N PHE A 50 6.37 -25.39 -10.20
CA PHE A 50 6.40 -24.82 -8.87
C PHE A 50 5.07 -24.10 -8.64
N ILE A 51 4.26 -24.61 -7.73
CA ILE A 51 3.15 -23.83 -7.19
C ILE A 51 3.80 -22.83 -6.26
N ASN A 52 3.81 -21.53 -6.63
CA ASN A 52 4.16 -20.47 -5.72
C ASN A 52 3.11 -20.45 -4.60
N LEU A 53 3.44 -21.10 -3.51
CA LEU A 53 2.65 -20.97 -2.28
C LEU A 53 2.92 -19.59 -1.71
N GLU A 54 1.88 -18.90 -1.32
CA GLU A 54 2.04 -17.67 -0.55
C GLU A 54 2.81 -17.99 0.73
N GLU A 55 3.83 -17.18 1.04
CA GLU A 55 4.62 -17.35 2.26
C GLU A 55 3.74 -17.18 3.48
N VAL A 56 3.63 -18.21 4.30
CA VAL A 56 2.91 -18.17 5.57
C VAL A 56 3.93 -18.00 6.70
N VAL A 57 4.00 -16.81 7.25
CA VAL A 57 4.83 -16.50 8.41
C VAL A 57 4.14 -17.03 9.68
N LEU A 58 4.74 -18.04 10.33
CA LEU A 58 4.25 -18.56 11.59
C LEU A 58 4.64 -17.66 12.74
N LEU A 59 3.65 -16.99 13.33
CA LEU A 59 3.88 -16.11 14.47
C LEU A 59 3.86 -16.90 15.79
N ASN A 60 4.92 -16.78 16.57
CA ASN A 60 4.98 -17.37 17.90
C ASN A 60 3.88 -16.81 18.83
N ALA A 61 3.41 -17.65 19.76
CA ALA A 61 2.50 -17.19 20.79
C ALA A 61 3.13 -16.08 21.64
N LEU A 62 2.35 -15.04 21.92
CA LEU A 62 2.82 -13.91 22.74
C LEU A 62 3.05 -14.36 24.19
N LYS A 63 4.27 -14.16 24.67
CA LYS A 63 4.64 -14.37 26.06
C LYS A 63 4.90 -13.02 26.72
N PHE A 64 4.27 -12.79 27.88
CA PHE A 64 4.43 -11.55 28.62
C PHE A 64 5.10 -11.85 29.97
N THR A 65 6.10 -11.07 30.30
CA THR A 65 6.86 -11.19 31.57
C THR A 65 6.04 -10.71 32.78
N SER A 66 5.08 -9.81 32.55
CA SER A 66 4.19 -9.29 33.61
C SER A 66 2.78 -9.01 33.10
N LYS A 67 1.82 -8.86 34.03
CA LYS A 67 0.45 -8.44 33.73
C LYS A 67 0.41 -7.01 33.16
N GLU A 68 1.30 -6.15 33.60
CA GLU A 68 1.45 -4.76 33.15
C GLU A 68 1.90 -4.72 31.70
N ASN A 69 2.89 -5.52 31.31
CA ASN A 69 3.36 -5.60 29.93
C ASN A 69 2.25 -6.11 29.00
N ARG A 70 1.50 -7.12 29.43
CA ARG A 70 0.32 -7.58 28.71
C ARG A 70 -0.71 -6.47 28.53
N LYS A 71 -1.02 -5.73 29.60
CA LYS A 71 -1.97 -4.60 29.54
C LYS A 71 -1.50 -3.52 28.58
N ARG A 72 -0.22 -3.12 28.64
CA ARG A 72 0.38 -2.13 27.72
C ARG A 72 0.26 -2.59 26.26
N TYR A 73 0.62 -3.84 25.98
CA TYR A 73 0.50 -4.41 24.63
C TYR A 73 -0.96 -4.40 24.14
N LEU A 74 -1.93 -4.79 24.95
CA LEU A 74 -3.34 -4.81 24.57
C LEU A 74 -3.89 -3.40 24.28
N ILE A 75 -3.43 -2.40 25.05
CA ILE A 75 -3.77 -0.99 24.80
C ILE A 75 -3.16 -0.53 23.49
N LEU A 76 -1.87 -0.82 23.25
CA LEU A 76 -1.17 -0.49 22.00
C LEU A 76 -1.86 -1.15 20.82
N ARG A 77 -2.19 -2.44 20.91
CA ARG A 77 -2.91 -3.20 19.87
C ARG A 77 -4.23 -2.52 19.48
N ARG A 78 -5.05 -2.17 20.48
CA ARG A 78 -6.31 -1.47 20.22
C ARG A 78 -6.10 -0.14 19.50
N LYS A 79 -5.12 0.65 19.92
CA LYS A 79 -4.81 1.95 19.33
C LYS A 79 -4.28 1.80 17.91
N THR A 80 -3.34 0.90 17.70
CA THR A 80 -2.74 0.62 16.36
C THR A 80 -3.83 0.16 15.38
N ARG A 81 -4.66 -0.82 15.76
CA ARG A 81 -5.75 -1.30 14.89
C ARG A 81 -6.77 -0.20 14.58
N LYS A 82 -7.05 0.70 15.53
CA LYS A 82 -7.94 1.85 15.32
C LYS A 82 -7.36 2.85 14.34
N VAL A 83 -6.07 3.14 14.44
CA VAL A 83 -5.40 4.22 13.70
C VAL A 83 -4.94 3.78 12.31
N TYR A 84 -4.56 2.52 12.14
CA TYR A 84 -3.98 2.00 10.91
C TYR A 84 -4.80 2.30 9.63
N PRO A 85 -6.13 2.13 9.58
CA PRO A 85 -6.91 2.44 8.37
C PRO A 85 -6.80 3.90 7.95
N TYR A 86 -6.66 4.81 8.91
CA TYR A 86 -6.47 6.24 8.64
C TYR A 86 -5.05 6.53 8.16
N ALA A 87 -4.05 5.86 8.72
CA ALA A 87 -2.67 5.95 8.27
C ALA A 87 -2.53 5.45 6.82
N LYS A 88 -3.12 4.29 6.51
CA LYS A 88 -3.15 3.72 5.15
C LYS A 88 -3.76 4.71 4.16
N LEU A 89 -4.97 5.20 4.44
CA LEU A 89 -5.65 6.16 3.58
C LEU A 89 -4.84 7.46 3.42
N ALA A 90 -4.28 7.99 4.51
CA ALA A 90 -3.46 9.20 4.47
C ALA A 90 -2.20 9.00 3.62
N ALA A 91 -1.48 7.89 3.80
CA ALA A 91 -0.28 7.56 3.05
C ALA A 91 -0.56 7.44 1.55
N GLU A 92 -1.60 6.72 1.16
CA GLU A 92 -2.02 6.58 -0.24
C GLU A 92 -2.33 7.93 -0.87
N ARG A 93 -3.13 8.76 -0.19
CA ARG A 93 -3.50 10.08 -0.68
C ARG A 93 -2.30 11.02 -0.79
N LEU A 94 -1.45 11.06 0.23
CA LEU A 94 -0.26 11.91 0.25
C LEU A 94 0.72 11.51 -0.84
N THR A 95 0.92 10.22 -1.09
CA THR A 95 1.79 9.71 -2.17
C THR A 95 1.28 10.14 -3.53
N VAL A 96 -0.02 9.93 -3.82
CA VAL A 96 -0.64 10.36 -5.09
C VAL A 96 -0.54 11.87 -5.28
N MET A 97 -0.81 12.63 -4.23
CA MET A 97 -0.78 14.09 -4.26
C MET A 97 0.63 14.65 -4.45
N SER A 98 1.62 14.07 -3.75
CA SER A 98 3.03 14.42 -3.92
C SER A 98 3.52 14.10 -5.34
N GLY A 99 3.16 12.94 -5.88
CA GLY A 99 3.45 12.57 -7.26
C GLY A 99 2.89 13.58 -8.26
N ARG A 100 1.62 13.93 -8.14
CA ARG A 100 0.99 14.96 -8.99
C ARG A 100 1.62 16.34 -8.85
N LEU A 101 2.03 16.74 -7.64
CA LEU A 101 2.67 18.02 -7.43
C LEU A 101 4.01 18.14 -8.19
N LYS A 102 4.72 17.03 -8.32
CA LYS A 102 6.00 16.97 -9.09
C LYS A 102 5.78 17.15 -10.58
N THR A 103 4.68 16.68 -11.16
CA THR A 103 4.38 16.77 -12.60
C THR A 103 3.86 18.14 -13.05
N ILE A 104 3.43 18.98 -12.13
CA ILE A 104 2.95 20.34 -12.46
C ILE A 104 4.15 21.27 -12.66
N GLU A 105 4.33 21.84 -13.83
CA GLU A 105 5.47 22.74 -14.13
C GLU A 105 5.26 24.16 -13.60
N LYS A 106 4.07 24.73 -13.85
CA LYS A 106 3.80 26.14 -13.54
C LYS A 106 3.61 26.38 -12.04
N THR A 107 4.36 27.30 -11.47
CA THR A 107 4.30 27.67 -10.05
C THR A 107 2.90 28.10 -9.61
N ARG A 108 2.15 28.80 -10.47
CA ARG A 108 0.77 29.21 -10.20
C ARG A 108 -0.15 28.01 -10.01
N ASP A 109 -0.02 27.01 -10.87
CA ASP A 109 -0.84 25.80 -10.84
C ASP A 109 -0.44 24.90 -9.66
N LYS A 110 0.85 24.82 -9.31
CA LYS A 110 1.32 24.21 -8.07
C LYS A 110 0.64 24.81 -6.84
N LYS A 111 0.62 26.15 -6.73
CA LYS A 111 -0.06 26.84 -5.60
C LYS A 111 -1.55 26.55 -5.56
N LYS A 112 -2.23 26.56 -6.72
CA LYS A 112 -3.67 26.27 -6.82
C LYS A 112 -3.97 24.80 -6.44
N TYR A 113 -3.14 23.87 -6.88
CA TYR A 113 -3.25 22.46 -6.54
C TYR A 113 -3.04 22.22 -5.04
N THR A 114 -1.97 22.78 -4.46
CA THR A 114 -1.66 22.65 -3.04
C THR A 114 -2.82 23.16 -2.15
N LYS A 115 -3.44 24.30 -2.50
CA LYS A 115 -4.61 24.81 -1.77
C LYS A 115 -5.80 23.85 -1.83
N ARG A 116 -6.06 23.22 -2.99
CA ARG A 116 -7.14 22.23 -3.12
C ARG A 116 -6.87 20.98 -2.29
N VAL A 117 -5.63 20.49 -2.32
CA VAL A 117 -5.20 19.34 -1.52
C VAL A 117 -5.36 19.64 -0.02
N GLN A 118 -4.90 20.81 0.41
CA GLN A 118 -5.04 21.26 1.80
C GLN A 118 -6.52 21.23 2.21
N LYS A 119 -7.40 21.89 1.45
CA LYS A 119 -8.83 21.94 1.74
C LYS A 119 -9.45 20.52 1.84
N TYR A 120 -9.11 19.65 0.91
CA TYR A 120 -9.59 18.26 0.90
C TYR A 120 -9.17 17.51 2.18
N ILE A 121 -7.91 17.63 2.59
CA ILE A 121 -7.42 16.96 3.80
C ILE A 121 -8.03 17.57 5.06
N GLU A 122 -8.21 18.89 5.11
CA GLU A 122 -8.90 19.56 6.20
C GLU A 122 -10.33 19.02 6.36
N GLU A 123 -11.08 18.94 5.28
CA GLU A 123 -12.45 18.43 5.29
C GLU A 123 -12.54 16.96 5.68
N GLU A 124 -11.66 16.12 5.15
CA GLU A 124 -11.72 14.67 5.33
C GLU A 124 -11.18 14.20 6.69
N PHE A 125 -10.11 14.83 7.18
CA PHE A 125 -9.37 14.29 8.33
C PHE A 125 -9.53 15.09 9.62
N THR A 126 -9.87 16.39 9.60
CA THR A 126 -9.90 17.22 10.81
C THR A 126 -10.79 16.62 11.89
N GLU A 127 -12.03 16.27 11.55
CA GLU A 127 -12.98 15.75 12.54
C GLU A 127 -12.60 14.36 13.06
N LYS A 128 -11.88 13.58 12.25
CA LYS A 128 -11.36 12.26 12.65
C LYS A 128 -10.16 12.43 13.58
N LEU A 129 -9.23 13.32 13.23
CA LEU A 129 -8.02 13.58 14.01
C LEU A 129 -8.32 14.20 15.39
N LYS A 130 -9.29 15.08 15.47
CA LYS A 130 -9.74 15.68 16.76
C LYS A 130 -10.20 14.63 17.78
N LYS A 131 -10.63 13.45 17.34
CA LYS A 131 -11.07 12.35 18.19
C LYS A 131 -9.94 11.44 18.64
N PHE A 132 -8.72 11.64 18.15
CA PHE A 132 -7.57 10.84 18.55
C PHE A 132 -6.96 11.38 19.83
N THR A 133 -6.51 10.45 20.66
CA THR A 133 -5.66 10.76 21.81
C THR A 133 -4.23 11.08 21.32
N ARG A 134 -3.43 11.72 22.18
CA ARG A 134 -2.01 11.99 21.89
C ARG A 134 -1.24 10.77 21.39
N THR A 135 -1.38 9.64 22.09
CA THR A 135 -0.70 8.38 21.69
C THR A 135 -1.21 7.85 20.34
N GLU A 136 -2.50 7.96 20.07
CA GLU A 136 -3.06 7.58 18.77
C GLU A 136 -2.51 8.44 17.64
N GLY A 137 -2.32 9.73 17.90
CA GLY A 137 -1.69 10.64 16.93
C GLY A 137 -0.20 10.34 16.70
N GLN A 138 0.55 9.97 17.76
CA GLN A 138 1.93 9.51 17.62
C GLN A 138 2.01 8.24 16.76
N ILE A 139 1.16 7.25 17.03
CA ILE A 139 1.07 6.03 16.22
C ILE A 139 0.71 6.37 14.77
N LEU A 140 -0.21 7.33 14.54
CA LEU A 140 -0.55 7.78 13.19
C LEU A 140 0.66 8.34 12.44
N ALA A 141 1.44 9.23 13.07
CA ALA A 141 2.64 9.82 12.48
C ALA A 141 3.66 8.74 12.10
N LYS A 142 3.94 7.82 13.01
CA LYS A 142 4.83 6.67 12.80
C LYS A 142 4.35 5.75 11.66
N LEU A 143 3.07 5.44 11.61
CA LEU A 143 2.50 4.60 10.55
C LEU A 143 2.51 5.29 9.17
N ILE A 144 2.33 6.62 9.11
CA ILE A 144 2.49 7.37 7.86
C ILE A 144 3.93 7.25 7.37
N GLU A 145 4.91 7.38 8.25
CA GLU A 145 6.31 7.22 7.85
C GLU A 145 6.63 5.78 7.40
N ARG A 146 6.19 4.79 8.15
CA ARG A 146 6.30 3.37 7.75
C ARG A 146 5.81 3.15 6.32
N GLN A 147 4.73 3.76 5.94
CA GLN A 147 4.07 3.54 4.65
C GLN A 147 4.58 4.45 3.52
N THR A 148 5.18 5.59 3.84
CA THR A 148 5.62 6.59 2.85
C THR A 148 7.14 6.75 2.77
N GLY A 149 7.88 6.29 3.77
CA GLY A 149 9.32 6.52 3.90
C GLY A 149 9.68 7.97 4.24
N LYS A 150 8.70 8.77 4.67
CA LYS A 150 8.89 10.18 5.04
C LYS A 150 8.15 10.49 6.31
N THR A 151 8.78 11.27 7.18
CA THR A 151 8.09 11.73 8.39
C THR A 151 6.85 12.55 8.02
N ALA A 152 5.85 12.54 8.89
CA ALA A 152 4.67 13.38 8.70
C ALA A 152 5.05 14.88 8.55
N PHE A 153 6.14 15.30 9.22
CA PHE A 153 6.69 16.65 9.09
C PHE A 153 7.21 16.95 7.68
N ASP A 154 7.98 16.03 7.09
CA ASP A 154 8.55 16.23 5.75
C ASP A 154 7.48 16.25 4.67
N LEU A 155 6.47 15.38 4.78
CA LEU A 155 5.32 15.39 3.89
C LEU A 155 4.57 16.72 3.94
N VAL A 156 4.34 17.25 5.15
CA VAL A 156 3.70 18.56 5.35
C VAL A 156 4.57 19.69 4.79
N LYS A 157 5.88 19.61 4.96
CA LYS A 157 6.84 20.58 4.43
C LYS A 157 6.87 20.59 2.90
N GLU A 158 6.83 19.43 2.25
CA GLU A 158 6.78 19.32 0.79
C GLU A 158 5.52 19.96 0.19
N LEU A 159 4.39 19.86 0.87
CA LEU A 159 3.11 20.41 0.42
C LEU A 159 2.99 21.93 0.58
N ARG A 160 4.01 22.62 1.13
CA ARG A 160 4.16 24.09 1.27
C ARG A 160 2.93 24.86 1.77
N SER A 161 3.16 25.75 2.75
CA SER A 161 2.32 26.87 3.23
C SER A 161 0.81 26.62 3.47
N GLY A 162 0.41 26.65 4.72
CA GLY A 162 -0.97 26.48 5.20
C GLY A 162 -1.16 25.22 6.05
N TRP A 163 -0.42 24.16 5.76
CA TRP A 163 -0.46 22.91 6.51
C TRP A 163 -0.05 23.05 7.98
N LYS A 164 0.83 24.00 8.29
CA LYS A 164 1.16 24.31 9.69
C LYS A 164 -0.08 24.71 10.48
N ALA A 165 -0.90 25.63 9.91
CA ALA A 165 -2.13 26.08 10.56
C ALA A 165 -3.15 24.93 10.69
N PHE A 166 -3.28 24.10 9.66
CA PHE A 166 -4.14 22.91 9.70
C PHE A 166 -3.73 21.95 10.83
N TRP A 167 -2.44 21.56 10.88
CA TRP A 167 -1.95 20.69 11.93
C TRP A 167 -2.08 21.31 13.31
N TYR A 168 -1.81 22.61 13.47
CA TYR A 168 -2.06 23.31 14.72
C TYR A 168 -3.54 23.26 15.12
N ASN A 169 -4.45 23.49 14.20
CA ASN A 169 -5.89 23.48 14.49
C ASN A 169 -6.48 22.09 14.66
N ALA A 170 -6.06 21.12 13.82
CA ALA A 170 -6.54 19.75 13.91
C ALA A 170 -5.96 19.00 15.12
N THR A 171 -4.77 19.39 15.55
CA THR A 171 -4.01 18.74 16.63
C THR A 171 -3.95 19.59 17.89
N ALA A 172 -4.80 20.62 18.05
CA ALA A 172 -4.81 21.48 19.24
C ALA A 172 -4.85 20.70 20.56
N ASN A 173 -5.46 19.51 20.58
CA ASN A 173 -5.45 18.57 21.71
C ASN A 173 -4.27 17.56 21.68
N ILE A 174 -3.41 17.63 20.66
CA ILE A 174 -2.32 16.69 20.41
C ILE A 174 -0.97 17.43 20.39
N PHE A 175 -0.91 18.62 21.01
CA PHE A 175 0.13 19.64 20.88
C PHE A 175 1.58 19.22 21.14
N ASP A 176 1.83 18.06 21.75
CA ASP A 176 3.18 17.56 22.03
C ASP A 176 3.59 16.38 21.12
N ILE A 177 2.88 16.16 20.01
CA ILE A 177 3.31 15.10 19.09
C ILE A 177 4.44 15.64 18.24
N SER A 178 5.60 15.04 18.36
CA SER A 178 6.68 15.26 17.41
C SER A 178 6.29 14.63 16.07
N LEU A 179 5.91 15.46 15.09
CA LEU A 179 5.72 15.02 13.71
C LEU A 179 7.02 14.54 13.05
N LYS A 180 8.15 14.70 13.77
CA LYS A 180 9.49 14.28 13.39
C LYS A 180 9.89 12.95 14.02
N GLU A 181 8.99 12.31 14.76
CA GLU A 181 9.27 10.97 15.27
C GLU A 181 9.46 10.01 14.09
N GLU A 182 10.59 9.35 14.10
CA GLU A 182 10.97 8.35 13.11
C GLU A 182 10.43 6.97 13.54
N TYR A 183 10.02 6.19 12.54
CA TYR A 183 9.60 4.81 12.74
C TYR A 183 10.79 3.89 12.49
N ASP A 184 11.35 3.33 13.56
CA ASP A 184 12.45 2.37 13.49
C ASP A 184 12.18 1.17 14.40
N PRO A 185 11.68 0.06 13.86
CA PRO A 185 11.39 -1.13 14.65
C PRO A 185 12.63 -1.89 15.12
N TYR A 186 13.84 -1.60 14.58
CA TYR A 186 15.09 -2.20 15.07
C TYR A 186 15.67 -1.46 16.27
N VAL A 187 15.37 -0.17 16.41
CA VAL A 187 15.87 0.67 17.52
C VAL A 187 14.84 0.81 18.64
N ASN A 188 13.58 0.99 18.29
CA ASN A 188 12.52 1.28 19.24
C ASN A 188 11.61 0.07 19.46
N ILE A 189 11.53 -0.40 20.73
CA ILE A 189 10.70 -1.54 21.13
C ILE A 189 9.20 -1.31 20.87
N GLU A 190 8.72 -0.06 20.99
CA GLU A 190 7.30 0.24 20.71
C GLU A 190 6.99 0.09 19.23
N ASP A 191 7.93 0.49 18.35
CA ASP A 191 7.78 0.34 16.90
C ASP A 191 7.83 -1.13 16.49
N TYR A 192 8.69 -1.94 17.13
CA TYR A 192 8.66 -3.39 16.99
C TYR A 192 7.31 -3.99 17.41
N LEU A 193 6.76 -3.56 18.55
CA LEU A 193 5.45 -4.04 18.99
C LEU A 193 4.33 -3.60 18.06
N ILE A 194 4.43 -2.41 17.43
CA ILE A 194 3.50 -1.98 16.40
C ILE A 194 3.58 -2.90 15.18
N GLU A 195 4.80 -3.27 14.73
CA GLU A 195 4.99 -4.18 13.61
C GLU A 195 4.43 -5.58 13.92
N ASP A 196 4.68 -6.13 15.11
CA ASP A 196 4.10 -7.40 15.56
C ASP A 196 2.56 -7.35 15.56
N ILE A 197 1.98 -6.25 16.03
CA ILE A 197 0.53 -6.05 16.01
C ILE A 197 -0.02 -5.99 14.59
N LEU A 198 0.68 -5.30 13.67
CA LEU A 198 0.28 -5.20 12.28
C LEU A 198 0.32 -6.57 11.61
N GLU A 199 1.43 -7.30 11.75
CA GLU A 199 1.63 -8.60 11.12
C GLU A 199 0.55 -9.60 11.57
N ARG A 200 0.31 -9.69 12.89
CA ARG A 200 -0.79 -10.51 13.43
C ARG A 200 -2.16 -10.09 12.91
N SER A 201 -2.39 -8.78 12.80
CA SER A 201 -3.68 -8.27 12.33
C SER A 201 -3.90 -8.51 10.83
N PHE A 202 -2.84 -8.58 10.03
CA PHE A 202 -2.89 -8.96 8.62
C PHE A 202 -3.19 -10.45 8.47
N GLN A 203 -2.53 -11.31 9.25
CA GLN A 203 -2.79 -12.75 9.24
C GLN A 203 -4.18 -13.11 9.73
N GLU A 204 -4.69 -12.38 10.74
CA GLU A 204 -6.06 -12.53 11.24
C GLU A 204 -7.12 -11.92 10.28
N ASN A 205 -6.72 -11.33 9.16
CA ASN A 205 -7.59 -10.58 8.22
C ASN A 205 -8.40 -9.46 8.88
N ILE A 206 -7.90 -8.90 10.00
CA ILE A 206 -8.51 -7.75 10.70
C ILE A 206 -8.15 -6.44 10.01
N LEU A 207 -6.93 -6.36 9.46
CA LEU A 207 -6.43 -5.21 8.72
C LEU A 207 -6.01 -5.65 7.33
N GLU A 208 -6.25 -4.79 6.36
CA GLU A 208 -5.77 -4.98 4.99
C GLU A 208 -4.29 -4.59 4.90
N ARG A 209 -3.45 -5.52 4.42
CA ARG A 209 -2.01 -5.32 4.32
C ARG A 209 -1.67 -4.16 3.37
N GLN A 210 -0.76 -3.31 3.80
CA GLN A 210 -0.04 -2.36 2.96
C GLN A 210 1.47 -2.53 3.23
N ALA A 211 2.25 -2.62 2.16
CA ALA A 211 3.70 -2.73 2.27
C ALA A 211 4.29 -1.49 2.97
N SER A 212 5.37 -1.69 3.71
CA SER A 212 6.18 -0.60 4.21
C SER A 212 6.99 0.03 3.07
N ALA A 213 7.33 1.30 3.20
CA ALA A 213 8.16 2.00 2.23
C ALA A 213 9.63 1.55 2.27
N PHE A 214 10.05 0.95 3.35
CA PHE A 214 11.38 0.35 3.53
C PHE A 214 11.23 -1.13 3.89
N PRO A 215 12.23 -1.97 3.53
CA PRO A 215 12.16 -3.39 3.80
C PRO A 215 12.18 -3.66 5.30
N ILE A 216 11.21 -4.42 5.79
CA ILE A 216 11.16 -4.91 7.17
C ILE A 216 11.06 -6.43 7.07
N ASP A 217 12.14 -7.11 7.45
CA ASP A 217 12.10 -8.56 7.66
C ASP A 217 11.59 -8.84 9.07
N PHE A 218 10.35 -9.28 9.15
CA PHE A 218 9.70 -9.52 10.43
C PHE A 218 10.30 -10.69 11.20
N LEU A 219 10.84 -11.70 10.52
CA LEU A 219 11.48 -12.85 11.17
C LEU A 219 12.82 -12.44 11.79
N GLU A 220 13.64 -11.71 11.02
CA GLU A 220 14.89 -11.15 11.50
C GLU A 220 14.65 -10.20 12.68
N LEU A 221 13.71 -9.29 12.55
CA LEU A 221 13.32 -8.33 13.59
C LEU A 221 12.90 -9.03 14.90
N THR A 222 12.09 -10.08 14.77
CA THR A 222 11.66 -10.88 15.93
C THR A 222 12.82 -11.62 16.57
N ALA A 223 13.74 -12.18 15.78
CA ALA A 223 14.95 -12.85 16.27
C ALA A 223 15.86 -11.85 17.03
N TYR A 224 16.04 -10.64 16.48
CA TYR A 224 16.80 -9.57 17.10
C TYR A 224 16.28 -9.20 18.49
N TRP A 225 14.96 -8.93 18.61
CA TRP A 225 14.37 -8.55 19.89
C TRP A 225 14.31 -9.71 20.90
N ASN A 226 14.13 -10.95 20.44
CA ASN A 226 14.22 -12.13 21.31
C ASN A 226 15.62 -12.34 21.89
N LYS A 227 16.67 -12.03 21.12
CA LYS A 227 18.05 -12.07 21.61
C LYS A 227 18.28 -10.97 22.65
N LYS A 228 17.93 -9.73 22.32
CA LYS A 228 18.10 -8.55 23.18
C LYS A 228 17.32 -8.63 24.49
N SER A 229 16.20 -9.35 24.52
CA SER A 229 15.41 -9.54 25.76
C SER A 229 16.01 -10.57 26.74
N LYS A 230 17.08 -11.30 26.34
CA LYS A 230 17.77 -12.29 27.18
C LYS A 230 19.09 -11.76 27.75
N GLU A 231 19.57 -10.65 27.21
CA GLU A 231 20.72 -9.89 27.72
C GLU A 231 20.29 -8.95 28.85
#